data_d3c28ec3b5d3dde541f5b37aab6703ef
#
_entry.id   d3c28ec3b5d3dde541f5b37aab6703ef
#
_cell.length_a   1.000
_cell.length_b   1.000
_cell.length_c   1.000
_cell.angle_alpha   90.00
_cell.angle_beta   90.00
_cell.angle_gamma   90.00
#
_symmetry.space_group_name_H-M   'P 1'
#
loop_
_entity.id
_entity.type
_entity.pdbx_description
1 polymer ?
#
loop_
_entity_poly.entity_id
_entity_poly.type
_entity_poly.pdbx_seq_one_letter_code
_entity_poly.pdbx_strand_id
1 'polypeptide(L)'
;MIDLYELSQLVAFADLGTLSRVAEEFHISTPSVTRSMQHLEEDFGVPLFARGKNKIELNETGKIAVEHARKLLNEAEQTVQQVRIFDQRQRTVIVKSCAPAPLWELLPRLNTRQPNMMVSSAVCQNEDVLDAWKNGACDIAILPFPIEGAAPFMKENLFVCVPPEHDLAKHKALSFADINGFNFLLRTELGFWDALCREKMPASKFLVQTDTSVFDELVRASSLPCFTTDYGQLQGGYPDRVNIPLTDDEAHITFYILKR
;
A
#
# COMPACT_ATOMS: atom_id res chain seq x y z
N MET A 1 -33.18 26.62 -0.44
CA MET A 1 -31.73 26.19 -0.38
C MET A 1 -31.59 24.97 -1.29
N ILE A 2 -30.65 24.98 -2.18
CA ILE A 2 -30.48 23.90 -3.16
C ILE A 2 -30.18 22.58 -2.47
N ASP A 3 -30.96 21.54 -2.79
CA ASP A 3 -30.79 20.18 -2.26
C ASP A 3 -29.88 19.36 -3.18
N LEU A 4 -28.81 18.76 -2.62
CA LEU A 4 -27.88 17.91 -3.38
C LEU A 4 -28.56 16.67 -3.95
N TYR A 5 -29.56 16.11 -3.30
CA TYR A 5 -30.31 14.97 -3.80
C TYR A 5 -31.13 15.35 -5.04
N GLU A 6 -31.76 16.52 -5.06
CA GLU A 6 -32.48 17.03 -6.24
C GLU A 6 -31.50 17.38 -7.37
N LEU A 7 -30.32 17.95 -7.06
CA LEU A 7 -29.26 18.17 -8.05
C LEU A 7 -28.78 16.83 -8.67
N SER A 8 -28.67 15.75 -7.87
CA SER A 8 -28.31 14.44 -8.41
C SER A 8 -29.35 13.89 -9.39
N GLN A 9 -30.63 14.13 -9.14
CA GLN A 9 -31.71 13.79 -10.07
C GLN A 9 -31.66 14.63 -11.36
N LEU A 10 -31.30 15.92 -11.29
CA LEU A 10 -31.10 16.78 -12.45
C LEU A 10 -29.96 16.28 -13.33
N VAL A 11 -28.85 15.88 -12.71
CA VAL A 11 -27.71 15.29 -13.42
C VAL A 11 -28.10 13.96 -14.08
N ALA A 12 -28.80 13.09 -13.35
CA ALA A 12 -29.32 11.83 -13.87
C ALA A 12 -30.29 12.06 -15.03
N PHE A 13 -31.12 13.11 -14.98
CA PHE A 13 -31.99 13.46 -16.09
C PHE A 13 -31.18 13.81 -17.36
N ALA A 14 -30.08 14.53 -17.22
CA ALA A 14 -29.19 14.86 -18.33
C ALA A 14 -28.60 13.59 -18.98
N ASP A 15 -28.30 12.56 -18.18
CA ASP A 15 -27.68 11.31 -18.64
C ASP A 15 -28.71 10.31 -19.20
N LEU A 16 -29.87 10.19 -18.56
CA LEU A 16 -30.90 9.20 -18.88
C LEU A 16 -31.97 9.69 -19.85
N GLY A 17 -32.13 11.00 -19.97
CA GLY A 17 -32.97 11.69 -20.94
C GLY A 17 -34.48 11.69 -20.62
N THR A 18 -34.96 10.98 -19.59
CA THR A 18 -36.40 10.96 -19.24
C THR A 18 -36.62 10.90 -17.72
N LEU A 19 -37.70 11.56 -17.24
CA LEU A 19 -38.08 11.53 -15.83
C LEU A 19 -38.41 10.13 -15.32
N SER A 20 -38.97 9.26 -16.19
CA SER A 20 -39.29 7.88 -15.81
C SER A 20 -38.03 7.06 -15.50
N ARG A 21 -36.97 7.20 -16.30
CA ARG A 21 -35.69 6.52 -16.04
C ARG A 21 -35.00 7.04 -14.78
N VAL A 22 -35.09 8.36 -14.53
CA VAL A 22 -34.60 8.91 -13.26
C VAL A 22 -35.39 8.33 -12.09
N ALA A 23 -36.72 8.22 -12.21
CA ALA A 23 -37.57 7.62 -11.17
C ALA A 23 -37.19 6.15 -10.89
N GLU A 24 -36.89 5.37 -11.93
CA GLU A 24 -36.40 4.00 -11.81
C GLU A 24 -35.04 3.94 -11.11
N GLU A 25 -34.08 4.76 -11.54
CA GLU A 25 -32.73 4.83 -10.95
C GLU A 25 -32.73 5.19 -9.47
N PHE A 26 -33.56 6.16 -9.10
CA PHE A 26 -33.67 6.63 -7.71
C PHE A 26 -34.71 5.86 -6.87
N HIS A 27 -35.36 4.85 -7.44
CA HIS A 27 -36.42 4.05 -6.79
C HIS A 27 -37.56 4.91 -6.21
N ILE A 28 -37.98 5.94 -6.91
CA ILE A 28 -39.06 6.86 -6.54
C ILE A 28 -40.11 6.97 -7.65
N SER A 29 -41.20 7.69 -7.38
CA SER A 29 -42.24 7.90 -8.39
C SER A 29 -41.87 9.02 -9.38
N THR A 30 -42.28 8.90 -10.65
CA THR A 30 -42.12 9.97 -11.65
C THR A 30 -42.71 11.32 -11.21
N PRO A 31 -43.91 11.39 -10.53
CA PRO A 31 -44.35 12.62 -9.95
C PRO A 31 -43.42 13.24 -8.92
N SER A 32 -42.68 12.41 -8.15
CA SER A 32 -41.69 12.91 -7.18
C SER A 32 -40.52 13.58 -7.91
N VAL A 33 -39.96 12.93 -8.95
CA VAL A 33 -38.91 13.54 -9.77
C VAL A 33 -39.36 14.83 -10.40
N THR A 34 -40.61 14.87 -10.93
CA THR A 34 -41.21 16.10 -11.50
C THR A 34 -41.22 17.21 -10.52
N ARG A 35 -41.61 16.93 -9.26
CA ARG A 35 -41.65 17.89 -8.18
C ARG A 35 -40.24 18.40 -7.81
N SER A 36 -39.25 17.51 -7.75
CA SER A 36 -37.84 17.90 -7.55
C SER A 36 -37.34 18.84 -8.65
N MET A 37 -37.68 18.57 -9.91
CA MET A 37 -37.27 19.44 -11.03
C MET A 37 -37.96 20.82 -10.93
N GLN A 38 -39.23 20.89 -10.52
CA GLN A 38 -39.94 22.15 -10.30
C GLN A 38 -39.32 22.93 -9.13
N HIS A 39 -39.00 22.26 -8.05
CA HIS A 39 -38.36 22.87 -6.88
C HIS A 39 -36.97 23.44 -7.22
N LEU A 40 -36.18 22.74 -8.04
CA LEU A 40 -34.93 23.26 -8.56
C LEU A 40 -35.13 24.52 -9.41
N GLU A 41 -36.15 24.57 -10.32
CA GLU A 41 -36.44 25.78 -11.09
C GLU A 41 -36.82 26.95 -10.17
N GLU A 42 -37.55 26.69 -9.05
CA GLU A 42 -37.88 27.69 -8.02
C GLU A 42 -36.59 28.17 -7.29
N ASP A 43 -35.75 27.24 -6.83
CA ASP A 43 -34.50 27.58 -6.16
C ASP A 43 -33.49 28.34 -7.06
N PHE A 44 -33.39 28.00 -8.34
CA PHE A 44 -32.58 28.74 -9.32
C PHE A 44 -33.25 30.05 -9.76
N GLY A 45 -34.55 30.20 -9.58
CA GLY A 45 -35.33 31.37 -10.00
C GLY A 45 -35.45 31.53 -11.53
N VAL A 46 -35.12 30.46 -12.31
CA VAL A 46 -35.19 30.46 -13.76
C VAL A 46 -35.63 29.08 -14.29
N PRO A 47 -36.30 29.03 -15.45
CA PRO A 47 -36.63 27.75 -16.08
C PRO A 47 -35.38 27.00 -16.52
N LEU A 48 -35.30 25.72 -16.18
CA LEU A 48 -34.23 24.82 -16.61
C LEU A 48 -34.64 23.91 -17.77
N PHE A 49 -35.96 23.78 -17.99
CA PHE A 49 -36.53 22.88 -19.00
C PHE A 49 -37.31 23.65 -20.07
N ALA A 50 -37.22 23.17 -21.31
CA ALA A 50 -38.11 23.49 -22.38
C ALA A 50 -39.24 22.42 -22.43
N ARG A 51 -40.50 22.85 -22.35
CA ARG A 51 -41.68 21.98 -22.40
C ARG A 51 -42.22 21.95 -23.82
N GLY A 52 -41.99 20.85 -24.54
CA GLY A 52 -42.61 20.54 -25.81
C GLY A 52 -43.95 19.78 -25.64
N LYS A 53 -44.72 19.57 -26.76
CA LYS A 53 -46.03 18.90 -26.70
C LYS A 53 -46.03 17.49 -26.07
N ASN A 54 -44.91 16.75 -26.14
CA ASN A 54 -44.77 15.38 -25.57
C ASN A 54 -43.34 15.10 -25.03
N LYS A 55 -42.51 16.11 -24.84
CA LYS A 55 -41.12 15.92 -24.41
C LYS A 55 -40.71 17.06 -23.50
N ILE A 56 -39.99 16.70 -22.43
CA ILE A 56 -39.27 17.63 -21.58
C ILE A 56 -37.76 17.51 -21.89
N GLU A 57 -37.10 18.61 -22.14
CA GLU A 57 -35.67 18.68 -22.44
C GLU A 57 -35.01 19.80 -21.65
N LEU A 58 -33.73 19.67 -21.33
CA LEU A 58 -32.97 20.77 -20.75
C LEU A 58 -32.83 21.92 -21.78
N ASN A 59 -33.16 23.13 -21.36
CA ASN A 59 -32.79 24.33 -22.11
C ASN A 59 -31.31 24.71 -21.88
N GLU A 60 -30.81 25.75 -22.52
CA GLU A 60 -29.40 26.15 -22.35
C GLU A 60 -29.03 26.48 -20.90
N THR A 61 -29.94 27.10 -20.14
CA THR A 61 -29.74 27.37 -18.70
C THR A 61 -29.70 26.07 -17.89
N GLY A 62 -30.55 25.11 -18.23
CA GLY A 62 -30.53 23.78 -17.62
C GLY A 62 -29.24 23.00 -17.86
N LYS A 63 -28.64 23.12 -19.06
CA LYS A 63 -27.33 22.51 -19.35
C LYS A 63 -26.21 23.11 -18.48
N ILE A 64 -26.21 24.43 -18.29
CA ILE A 64 -25.30 25.12 -17.38
C ILE A 64 -25.52 24.67 -15.94
N ALA A 65 -26.80 24.59 -15.51
CA ALA A 65 -27.13 24.10 -14.17
C ALA A 65 -26.61 22.67 -13.93
N VAL A 66 -26.74 21.76 -14.90
CA VAL A 66 -26.18 20.41 -14.83
C VAL A 66 -24.66 20.41 -14.70
N GLU A 67 -23.95 21.25 -15.47
CA GLU A 67 -22.49 21.36 -15.36
C GLU A 67 -22.05 21.77 -13.96
N HIS A 68 -22.70 22.79 -13.40
CA HIS A 68 -22.41 23.23 -12.03
C HIS A 68 -22.85 22.23 -10.96
N ALA A 69 -24.00 21.55 -11.17
CA ALA A 69 -24.46 20.50 -10.28
C ALA A 69 -23.45 19.33 -10.19
N ARG A 70 -22.87 18.91 -11.31
CA ARG A 70 -21.80 17.87 -11.31
C ARG A 70 -20.58 18.29 -10.47
N LYS A 71 -20.14 19.56 -10.57
CA LYS A 71 -19.03 20.08 -9.78
C LYS A 71 -19.34 20.07 -8.28
N LEU A 72 -20.56 20.54 -7.90
CA LEU A 72 -20.99 20.57 -6.49
C LEU A 72 -21.09 19.16 -5.90
N LEU A 73 -21.69 18.22 -6.63
CA LEU A 73 -21.81 16.81 -6.18
C LEU A 73 -20.44 16.16 -5.98
N ASN A 74 -19.52 16.37 -6.93
CA ASN A 74 -18.16 15.88 -6.81
C ASN A 74 -17.42 16.49 -5.61
N GLU A 75 -17.56 17.80 -5.37
CA GLU A 75 -16.96 18.48 -4.21
C GLU A 75 -17.53 17.98 -2.89
N ALA A 76 -18.85 17.71 -2.83
CA ALA A 76 -19.49 17.13 -1.67
C ALA A 76 -18.95 15.72 -1.36
N GLU A 77 -18.80 14.88 -2.38
CA GLU A 77 -18.19 13.54 -2.24
C GLU A 77 -16.74 13.64 -1.78
N GLN A 78 -15.94 14.52 -2.38
CA GLN A 78 -14.54 14.73 -1.99
C GLN A 78 -14.44 15.21 -0.53
N THR A 79 -15.33 16.12 -0.09
CA THR A 79 -15.37 16.59 1.29
C THR A 79 -15.57 15.44 2.26
N VAL A 80 -16.53 14.56 2.00
CA VAL A 80 -16.79 13.38 2.84
C VAL A 80 -15.57 12.45 2.86
N GLN A 81 -14.94 12.22 1.70
CA GLN A 81 -13.74 11.40 1.61
C GLN A 81 -12.56 11.98 2.39
N GLN A 82 -12.31 13.28 2.27
CA GLN A 82 -11.23 13.94 2.99
C GLN A 82 -11.38 13.85 4.50
N VAL A 83 -12.62 14.07 5.01
CA VAL A 83 -12.90 13.92 6.44
C VAL A 83 -12.68 12.48 6.92
N ARG A 84 -13.10 11.47 6.14
CA ARG A 84 -12.85 10.06 6.46
C ARG A 84 -11.37 9.71 6.45
N ILE A 85 -10.61 10.18 5.46
CA ILE A 85 -9.14 9.97 5.37
C ILE A 85 -8.45 10.60 6.59
N PHE A 86 -8.86 11.80 6.99
CA PHE A 86 -8.33 12.46 8.18
C PHE A 86 -8.60 11.65 9.46
N ASP A 87 -9.84 11.18 9.68
CA ASP A 87 -10.18 10.33 10.83
C ASP A 87 -9.41 9.01 10.83
N GLN A 88 -9.29 8.35 9.67
CA GLN A 88 -8.49 7.13 9.54
C GLN A 88 -7.02 7.37 9.87
N ARG A 89 -6.44 8.49 9.42
CA ARG A 89 -5.05 8.84 9.72
C ARG A 89 -4.81 9.04 11.21
N GLN A 90 -5.77 9.63 11.94
CA GLN A 90 -5.70 9.80 13.39
C GLN A 90 -5.69 8.46 14.17
N ARG A 91 -6.17 7.39 13.53
CA ARG A 91 -6.24 6.03 14.11
C ARG A 91 -5.25 5.06 13.50
N THR A 92 -4.32 5.54 12.66
CA THR A 92 -3.37 4.69 11.94
C THR A 92 -1.94 5.05 12.33
N VAL A 93 -1.18 4.07 12.80
CA VAL A 93 0.27 4.17 12.96
C VAL A 93 0.93 3.74 11.65
N ILE A 94 1.71 4.62 11.04
CA ILE A 94 2.43 4.35 9.79
C ILE A 94 3.86 3.95 10.12
N VAL A 95 4.24 2.73 9.73
CA VAL A 95 5.57 2.17 9.94
C VAL A 95 6.28 2.00 8.60
N LYS A 96 7.48 2.56 8.48
CA LYS A 96 8.38 2.32 7.35
C LYS A 96 9.63 1.60 7.84
N SER A 97 10.00 0.51 7.20
CA SER A 97 11.16 -0.30 7.56
C SER A 97 12.03 -0.58 6.34
N CYS A 98 13.33 -0.56 6.54
CA CYS A 98 14.30 -0.93 5.50
C CYS A 98 14.39 -2.45 5.25
N ALA A 99 13.79 -3.28 6.11
CA ALA A 99 13.80 -4.73 6.01
C ALA A 99 12.54 -5.35 6.61
N PRO A 100 12.17 -6.60 6.25
CA PRO A 100 10.97 -7.25 6.76
C PRO A 100 11.06 -7.70 8.24
N ALA A 101 12.18 -8.22 8.69
CA ALA A 101 12.31 -8.78 10.05
C ALA A 101 11.98 -7.78 11.16
N PRO A 102 12.39 -6.50 11.10
CA PRO A 102 11.98 -5.51 12.09
C PRO A 102 10.47 -5.30 12.17
N LEU A 103 9.74 -5.45 11.06
CA LEU A 103 8.28 -5.38 11.07
C LEU A 103 7.67 -6.58 11.79
N TRP A 104 8.17 -7.79 11.56
CA TRP A 104 7.69 -9.00 12.23
C TRP A 104 7.88 -8.93 13.75
N GLU A 105 8.93 -8.28 14.20
CA GLU A 105 9.20 -8.06 15.63
C GLU A 105 8.34 -6.93 16.22
N LEU A 106 8.12 -5.85 15.45
CA LEU A 106 7.42 -4.65 15.93
C LEU A 106 5.90 -4.80 15.94
N LEU A 107 5.31 -5.35 14.87
CA LEU A 107 3.86 -5.36 14.67
C LEU A 107 3.09 -6.08 15.78
N PRO A 108 3.49 -7.26 16.26
CA PRO A 108 2.84 -7.91 17.42
C PRO A 108 2.87 -7.06 18.67
N ARG A 109 3.98 -6.35 18.92
CA ARG A 109 4.13 -5.47 20.09
C ARG A 109 3.22 -4.24 19.99
N LEU A 110 3.07 -3.66 18.79
CA LEU A 110 2.15 -2.54 18.56
C LEU A 110 0.70 -2.97 18.78
N ASN A 111 0.29 -4.09 18.20
CA ASN A 111 -1.07 -4.61 18.36
C ASN A 111 -1.43 -4.89 19.83
N THR A 112 -0.48 -5.36 20.63
CA THR A 112 -0.69 -5.60 22.07
C THR A 112 -0.83 -4.30 22.86
N ARG A 113 -0.03 -3.29 22.51
CA ARG A 113 0.00 -2.00 23.24
C ARG A 113 -1.13 -1.04 22.83
N GLN A 114 -1.57 -1.11 21.59
CA GLN A 114 -2.54 -0.20 21.00
C GLN A 114 -3.57 -0.98 20.16
N PRO A 115 -4.42 -1.80 20.78
CA PRO A 115 -5.33 -2.72 20.07
C PRO A 115 -6.38 -2.02 19.20
N ASN A 116 -6.64 -0.73 19.46
CA ASN A 116 -7.63 0.07 18.71
C ASN A 116 -7.02 0.90 17.57
N MET A 117 -5.69 0.85 17.39
CA MET A 117 -5.02 1.54 16.29
C MET A 117 -4.85 0.61 15.10
N MET A 118 -5.10 1.13 13.91
CA MET A 118 -4.68 0.46 12.68
C MET A 118 -3.19 0.65 12.49
N VAL A 119 -2.51 -0.37 11.97
CA VAL A 119 -1.09 -0.27 11.62
C VAL A 119 -0.93 -0.46 10.12
N SER A 120 -0.39 0.55 9.45
CA SER A 120 0.04 0.47 8.07
C SER A 120 1.55 0.33 8.02
N SER A 121 2.05 -0.73 7.43
CA SER A 121 3.49 -0.98 7.36
C SER A 121 3.95 -1.25 5.93
N ALA A 122 5.18 -0.85 5.62
CA ALA A 122 5.81 -1.15 4.34
C ALA A 122 7.32 -1.33 4.50
N VAL A 123 7.88 -2.25 3.70
CA VAL A 123 9.32 -2.37 3.48
C VAL A 123 9.70 -1.45 2.31
N CYS A 124 10.71 -0.60 2.52
CA CYS A 124 11.14 0.41 1.58
C CYS A 124 12.68 0.42 1.49
N GLN A 125 13.24 1.12 0.50
CA GLN A 125 14.67 1.41 0.48
C GLN A 125 15.03 2.43 1.58
N ASN A 126 16.30 2.48 1.95
CA ASN A 126 16.78 3.35 3.05
C ASN A 126 16.43 4.82 2.83
N GLU A 127 16.59 5.31 1.61
CA GLU A 127 16.31 6.69 1.21
C GLU A 127 14.83 7.02 1.39
N ASP A 128 13.94 6.11 0.98
CA ASP A 128 12.48 6.28 1.10
C ASP A 128 12.04 6.30 2.58
N VAL A 129 12.66 5.46 3.42
CA VAL A 129 12.40 5.45 4.87
C VAL A 129 12.84 6.78 5.51
N LEU A 130 14.04 7.26 5.13
CA LEU A 130 14.57 8.54 5.62
C LEU A 130 13.71 9.73 5.19
N ASP A 131 13.30 9.75 3.93
CA ASP A 131 12.46 10.83 3.40
C ASP A 131 11.08 10.81 4.03
N ALA A 132 10.47 9.63 4.20
CA ALA A 132 9.20 9.50 4.91
C ALA A 132 9.30 9.99 6.36
N TRP A 133 10.41 9.70 7.06
CA TRP A 133 10.65 10.20 8.41
C TRP A 133 10.80 11.72 8.44
N LYS A 134 11.68 12.29 7.60
CA LYS A 134 11.92 13.75 7.54
C LYS A 134 10.66 14.54 7.24
N ASN A 135 9.85 14.05 6.30
CA ASN A 135 8.63 14.72 5.84
C ASN A 135 7.38 14.46 6.71
N GLY A 136 7.51 13.69 7.81
CA GLY A 136 6.37 13.35 8.67
C GLY A 136 5.36 12.39 8.04
N ALA A 137 5.78 11.64 7.03
CA ALA A 137 4.92 10.67 6.33
C ALA A 137 4.89 9.29 7.02
N CYS A 138 5.65 9.08 8.10
CA CYS A 138 5.55 7.90 8.97
C CYS A 138 5.74 8.28 10.45
N ASP A 139 5.15 7.47 11.33
CA ASP A 139 5.22 7.63 12.78
C ASP A 139 6.37 6.83 13.38
N ILE A 140 6.74 5.73 12.70
CA ILE A 140 7.87 4.87 13.07
C ILE A 140 8.70 4.61 11.82
N ALA A 141 10.00 4.83 11.94
CA ALA A 141 10.99 4.51 10.92
C ALA A 141 12.04 3.53 11.48
N ILE A 142 12.46 2.55 10.67
CA ILE A 142 13.48 1.57 11.02
C ILE A 142 14.54 1.53 9.93
N LEU A 143 15.80 1.71 10.33
CA LEU A 143 16.96 1.84 9.46
C LEU A 143 18.11 0.92 9.89
N PRO A 144 19.02 0.52 8.98
CA PRO A 144 20.15 -0.36 9.27
C PRO A 144 21.39 0.39 9.80
N PHE A 145 21.23 1.67 10.13
CA PHE A 145 22.30 2.53 10.66
C PHE A 145 21.73 3.56 11.66
N PRO A 146 22.53 4.05 12.60
CA PRO A 146 22.10 5.04 13.57
C PRO A 146 21.96 6.43 12.92
N ILE A 147 20.90 7.14 13.30
CA ILE A 147 20.75 8.58 13.07
C ILE A 147 20.33 9.25 14.36
N GLU A 148 20.37 10.58 14.41
CA GLU A 148 19.99 11.34 15.60
C GLU A 148 18.56 11.00 16.07
N GLY A 149 18.41 10.68 17.34
CA GLY A 149 17.15 10.27 17.97
C GLY A 149 16.78 8.80 17.78
N ALA A 150 17.55 8.02 17.01
CA ALA A 150 17.30 6.59 16.84
C ALA A 150 17.86 5.77 18.00
N ALA A 151 17.12 4.73 18.40
CA ALA A 151 17.56 3.75 19.39
C ALA A 151 17.83 2.38 18.75
N PRO A 152 18.82 1.60 19.24
CA PRO A 152 18.99 0.22 18.80
C PRO A 152 17.70 -0.58 19.04
N PHE A 153 17.28 -1.37 18.04
CA PHE A 153 16.02 -2.10 18.09
C PHE A 153 16.20 -3.62 18.09
N MET A 154 16.89 -4.15 17.08
CA MET A 154 17.21 -5.57 16.96
C MET A 154 18.47 -5.79 16.11
N LYS A 155 19.03 -7.00 16.23
CA LYS A 155 20.11 -7.45 15.35
C LYS A 155 19.59 -8.54 14.42
N GLU A 156 20.16 -8.60 13.23
CA GLU A 156 19.89 -9.63 12.24
C GLU A 156 21.18 -10.02 11.52
N ASN A 157 21.36 -11.32 11.30
CA ASN A 157 22.52 -11.88 10.60
C ASN A 157 22.04 -12.62 9.36
N LEU A 158 22.75 -12.43 8.24
CA LEU A 158 22.45 -13.04 6.95
C LEU A 158 23.17 -14.37 6.79
N PHE A 159 22.50 -15.35 6.23
CA PHE A 159 23.01 -16.68 5.93
C PHE A 159 22.72 -17.04 4.47
N VAL A 160 23.59 -17.84 3.90
CA VAL A 160 23.33 -18.56 2.65
C VAL A 160 22.64 -19.88 3.01
N CYS A 161 21.53 -20.16 2.37
CA CYS A 161 20.72 -21.34 2.59
C CYS A 161 20.75 -22.23 1.35
N VAL A 162 21.33 -23.44 1.45
CA VAL A 162 21.60 -24.36 0.32
C VAL A 162 21.10 -25.78 0.63
N PRO A 163 20.77 -26.58 -0.40
CA PRO A 163 20.56 -28.02 -0.20
C PRO A 163 21.81 -28.69 0.38
N PRO A 164 21.69 -29.81 1.14
CA PRO A 164 22.84 -30.49 1.74
C PRO A 164 23.90 -30.99 0.74
N GLU A 165 23.47 -31.30 -0.48
CA GLU A 165 24.36 -31.77 -1.58
C GLU A 165 25.05 -30.64 -2.36
N HIS A 166 24.72 -29.38 -2.11
CA HIS A 166 25.30 -28.23 -2.77
C HIS A 166 26.77 -28.06 -2.33
N ASP A 167 27.67 -27.67 -3.27
CA ASP A 167 29.09 -27.51 -2.95
C ASP A 167 29.39 -26.55 -1.82
N LEU A 168 28.61 -25.49 -1.68
CA LEU A 168 28.71 -24.54 -0.59
C LEU A 168 28.40 -25.15 0.79
N ALA A 169 27.59 -26.22 0.87
CA ALA A 169 27.22 -26.85 2.13
C ALA A 169 28.40 -27.43 2.93
N LYS A 170 29.56 -27.61 2.29
CA LYS A 170 30.81 -28.11 2.91
C LYS A 170 31.51 -27.04 3.74
N HIS A 171 31.14 -25.76 3.58
CA HIS A 171 31.81 -24.64 4.24
C HIS A 171 31.10 -24.31 5.60
N LYS A 172 31.91 -23.98 6.61
CA LYS A 172 31.43 -23.56 7.91
C LYS A 172 30.97 -22.10 7.94
N ALA A 173 31.54 -21.28 7.09
CA ALA A 173 31.24 -19.88 6.89
C ALA A 173 31.66 -19.48 5.47
N LEU A 174 31.07 -18.43 4.92
CA LEU A 174 31.33 -17.90 3.58
C LEU A 174 31.40 -16.38 3.64
N SER A 175 32.05 -15.77 2.65
CA SER A 175 31.96 -14.34 2.39
C SER A 175 31.12 -14.06 1.14
N PHE A 176 30.69 -12.82 0.91
CA PHE A 176 30.06 -12.43 -0.35
C PHE A 176 30.95 -12.71 -1.55
N ALA A 177 32.28 -12.58 -1.38
CA ALA A 177 33.25 -12.89 -2.43
C ALA A 177 33.23 -14.39 -2.83
N ASP A 178 33.07 -15.30 -1.85
CA ASP A 178 33.04 -16.74 -2.09
C ASP A 178 31.80 -17.19 -2.85
N ILE A 179 30.70 -16.45 -2.74
CA ILE A 179 29.41 -16.77 -3.35
C ILE A 179 29.09 -15.92 -4.58
N ASN A 180 29.92 -14.93 -4.90
CA ASN A 180 29.78 -14.10 -6.09
C ASN A 180 30.00 -14.92 -7.37
N GLY A 181 28.99 -14.93 -8.25
CA GLY A 181 28.96 -15.74 -9.48
C GLY A 181 28.00 -16.93 -9.43
N PHE A 182 27.53 -17.33 -8.23
CA PHE A 182 26.41 -18.27 -8.12
C PHE A 182 25.09 -17.61 -8.45
N ASN A 183 24.13 -18.41 -8.94
CA ASN A 183 22.76 -17.94 -9.17
C ASN A 183 21.93 -18.19 -7.90
N PHE A 184 21.12 -17.20 -7.50
CA PHE A 184 20.33 -17.26 -6.28
C PHE A 184 18.83 -17.13 -6.57
N LEU A 185 18.02 -17.82 -5.77
CA LEU A 185 16.61 -17.49 -5.63
C LEU A 185 16.49 -16.30 -4.67
N LEU A 186 15.71 -15.30 -5.06
CA LEU A 186 15.45 -14.11 -4.26
C LEU A 186 13.94 -13.79 -4.28
N ARG A 187 13.38 -13.37 -3.17
CA ARG A 187 12.01 -12.85 -3.14
C ARG A 187 12.01 -11.33 -3.23
N THR A 188 10.87 -10.75 -3.55
CA THR A 188 10.65 -9.30 -3.48
C THR A 188 10.52 -8.80 -2.03
N GLU A 189 10.49 -7.49 -1.87
CA GLU A 189 10.25 -6.81 -0.58
C GLU A 189 11.28 -7.10 0.51
N LEU A 190 12.54 -7.27 0.10
CA LEU A 190 13.66 -7.46 1.03
C LEU A 190 14.26 -6.14 1.51
N GLY A 191 13.84 -5.00 0.93
CA GLY A 191 14.38 -3.69 1.25
C GLY A 191 15.86 -3.60 0.96
N PHE A 192 16.65 -3.11 1.93
CA PHE A 192 18.08 -2.90 1.76
C PHE A 192 18.88 -4.20 1.51
N TRP A 193 18.38 -5.37 1.93
CA TRP A 193 19.06 -6.66 1.65
C TRP A 193 19.17 -6.95 0.16
N ASP A 194 18.17 -6.61 -0.65
CA ASP A 194 18.24 -6.78 -2.11
C ASP A 194 19.36 -5.92 -2.71
N ALA A 195 19.42 -4.64 -2.33
CA ALA A 195 20.47 -3.73 -2.81
C ALA A 195 21.87 -4.18 -2.38
N LEU A 196 22.05 -4.59 -1.13
CA LEU A 196 23.30 -5.09 -0.60
C LEU A 196 23.78 -6.35 -1.35
N CYS A 197 22.91 -7.34 -1.57
CA CYS A 197 23.28 -8.56 -2.27
C CYS A 197 23.72 -8.25 -3.71
N ARG A 198 23.02 -7.36 -4.41
CA ARG A 198 23.40 -6.98 -5.79
C ARG A 198 24.71 -6.21 -5.84
N GLU A 199 24.96 -5.32 -4.89
CA GLU A 199 26.22 -4.58 -4.79
C GLU A 199 27.42 -5.50 -4.53
N LYS A 200 27.29 -6.41 -3.55
CA LYS A 200 28.37 -7.30 -3.13
C LYS A 200 28.60 -8.47 -4.09
N MET A 201 27.60 -8.81 -4.90
CA MET A 201 27.64 -9.99 -5.78
C MET A 201 27.30 -9.62 -7.25
N PRO A 202 28.07 -8.73 -7.90
CA PRO A 202 27.75 -8.22 -9.23
C PRO A 202 27.86 -9.28 -10.35
N ALA A 203 28.57 -10.40 -10.12
CA ALA A 203 28.66 -11.50 -11.08
C ALA A 203 27.53 -12.54 -10.92
N SER A 204 26.73 -12.44 -9.85
CA SER A 204 25.63 -13.34 -9.56
C SER A 204 24.36 -12.96 -10.33
N LYS A 205 23.52 -13.96 -10.61
CA LYS A 205 22.17 -13.75 -11.17
C LYS A 205 21.12 -14.07 -10.11
N PHE A 206 20.12 -13.23 -10.00
CA PHE A 206 19.03 -13.38 -9.04
C PHE A 206 17.73 -13.72 -9.76
N LEU A 207 17.17 -14.91 -9.49
CA LEU A 207 15.81 -15.29 -9.90
C LEU A 207 14.86 -14.75 -8.86
N VAL A 208 14.21 -13.63 -9.19
CA VAL A 208 13.30 -12.94 -8.27
C VAL A 208 11.90 -13.52 -8.40
N GLN A 209 11.30 -13.88 -7.26
CA GLN A 209 9.92 -14.35 -7.17
C GLN A 209 9.09 -13.39 -6.32
N THR A 210 7.91 -13.03 -6.83
CA THR A 210 6.99 -12.09 -6.18
C THR A 210 6.00 -12.77 -5.25
N ASP A 211 5.60 -13.99 -5.56
CA ASP A 211 4.70 -14.79 -4.74
C ASP A 211 5.50 -15.59 -3.71
N THR A 212 5.18 -15.37 -2.42
CA THR A 212 5.89 -16.03 -1.31
C THR A 212 5.68 -17.55 -1.31
N SER A 213 4.47 -18.02 -1.64
CA SER A 213 4.17 -19.45 -1.66
C SER A 213 4.93 -20.16 -2.76
N VAL A 214 4.98 -19.55 -3.95
CA VAL A 214 5.76 -20.06 -5.09
C VAL A 214 7.26 -20.00 -4.78
N PHE A 215 7.73 -18.95 -4.11
CA PHE A 215 9.12 -18.87 -3.66
C PHE A 215 9.48 -20.02 -2.73
N ASP A 216 8.66 -20.30 -1.74
CA ASP A 216 8.90 -21.40 -0.78
C ASP A 216 8.90 -22.77 -1.46
N GLU A 217 8.01 -23.01 -2.44
CA GLU A 217 8.01 -24.23 -3.26
C GLU A 217 9.29 -24.35 -4.10
N LEU A 218 9.69 -23.26 -4.74
CA LEU A 218 10.95 -23.23 -5.53
C LEU A 218 12.17 -23.49 -4.66
N VAL A 219 12.25 -22.92 -3.46
CA VAL A 219 13.36 -23.18 -2.53
C VAL A 219 13.42 -24.66 -2.16
N ARG A 220 12.27 -25.31 -1.87
CA ARG A 220 12.24 -26.73 -1.53
C ARG A 220 12.59 -27.67 -2.68
N ALA A 221 12.20 -27.29 -3.91
CA ALA A 221 12.39 -28.13 -5.11
C ALA A 221 13.69 -27.87 -5.86
N SER A 222 14.37 -26.74 -5.63
CA SER A 222 15.53 -26.29 -6.40
C SER A 222 16.84 -26.59 -5.71
N SER A 223 17.89 -26.82 -6.51
CA SER A 223 19.27 -26.86 -6.04
C SER A 223 19.90 -25.47 -5.87
N LEU A 224 19.21 -24.40 -6.25
CA LEU A 224 19.73 -23.04 -6.15
C LEU A 224 19.84 -22.58 -4.69
N PRO A 225 20.90 -21.85 -4.32
CA PRO A 225 21.00 -21.16 -3.06
C PRO A 225 19.94 -20.04 -2.94
N CYS A 226 19.56 -19.75 -1.72
CA CYS A 226 18.81 -18.56 -1.36
C CYS A 226 19.41 -17.92 -0.09
N PHE A 227 18.91 -16.77 0.30
CA PHE A 227 19.28 -16.16 1.58
C PHE A 227 18.23 -16.43 2.64
N THR A 228 18.69 -16.52 3.88
CA THR A 228 17.85 -16.50 5.08
C THR A 228 18.56 -15.68 6.16
N THR A 229 17.84 -15.35 7.23
CA THR A 229 18.42 -14.68 8.38
C THR A 229 18.19 -15.54 9.63
N ASP A 230 18.91 -15.26 10.72
CA ASP A 230 18.65 -15.90 12.00
C ASP A 230 17.20 -15.69 12.46
N TYR A 231 16.65 -14.50 12.23
CA TYR A 231 15.24 -14.23 12.52
C TYR A 231 14.28 -15.02 11.60
N GLY A 232 14.59 -15.13 10.29
CA GLY A 232 13.83 -15.95 9.35
C GLY A 232 13.84 -17.44 9.71
N GLN A 233 14.97 -17.95 10.21
CA GLN A 233 15.09 -19.31 10.69
C GLN A 233 14.19 -19.60 11.91
N LEU A 234 14.08 -18.65 12.85
CA LEU A 234 13.17 -18.73 14.00
C LEU A 234 11.69 -18.77 13.59
N GLN A 235 11.34 -18.22 12.44
CA GLN A 235 9.99 -18.23 11.89
C GLN A 235 9.66 -19.51 11.08
N GLY A 236 10.51 -20.51 11.12
CA GLY A 236 10.27 -21.82 10.51
C GLY A 236 11.28 -22.23 9.44
N GLY A 237 11.96 -21.29 8.80
CA GLY A 237 13.05 -21.51 7.85
C GLY A 237 12.83 -22.66 6.84
N TYR A 238 13.94 -23.27 6.41
CA TYR A 238 13.95 -24.45 5.54
C TYR A 238 14.75 -25.56 6.22
N PRO A 239 14.07 -26.47 6.99
CA PRO A 239 14.75 -27.46 7.84
C PRO A 239 15.59 -28.48 7.05
N ASP A 240 15.24 -28.72 5.78
CA ASP A 240 15.95 -29.67 4.90
C ASP A 240 17.13 -29.01 4.18
N ARG A 241 17.52 -27.79 4.54
CA ARG A 241 18.63 -27.05 3.92
C ARG A 241 19.67 -26.66 4.97
N VAL A 242 20.90 -26.45 4.49
CA VAL A 242 22.04 -26.03 5.33
C VAL A 242 22.12 -24.50 5.31
N ASN A 243 22.14 -23.89 6.48
CA ASN A 243 22.32 -22.45 6.65
C ASN A 243 23.76 -22.14 7.00
N ILE A 244 24.45 -21.39 6.17
CA ILE A 244 25.89 -21.08 6.30
C ILE A 244 25.99 -19.58 6.58
N PRO A 245 26.60 -19.18 7.71
CA PRO A 245 26.74 -17.75 8.08
C PRO A 245 27.66 -17.04 7.09
N LEU A 246 27.36 -15.79 6.79
CA LEU A 246 28.26 -14.88 6.10
C LEU A 246 29.17 -14.19 7.11
N THR A 247 30.44 -13.94 6.74
CA THR A 247 31.48 -13.36 7.62
C THR A 247 31.68 -11.87 7.41
N ASP A 248 31.11 -11.30 6.35
CA ASP A 248 31.25 -9.88 6.06
C ASP A 248 30.50 -9.04 7.09
N ASP A 249 31.08 -7.92 7.53
CA ASP A 249 30.49 -7.05 8.54
C ASP A 249 29.09 -6.55 8.12
N GLU A 250 28.87 -6.34 6.84
CA GLU A 250 27.58 -5.90 6.29
C GLU A 250 26.49 -7.00 6.31
N ALA A 251 26.87 -8.25 6.56
CA ALA A 251 25.91 -9.33 6.80
C ALA A 251 25.39 -9.38 8.25
N HIS A 252 25.93 -8.53 9.14
CA HIS A 252 25.62 -8.45 10.57
C HIS A 252 25.05 -7.07 10.90
N ILE A 253 23.72 -6.92 10.84
CA ILE A 253 23.07 -5.62 10.94
C ILE A 253 22.46 -5.40 12.31
N THR A 254 22.65 -4.18 12.84
CA THR A 254 21.83 -3.65 13.93
C THR A 254 20.84 -2.66 13.32
N PHE A 255 19.54 -2.94 13.48
CA PHE A 255 18.49 -2.01 13.12
C PHE A 255 18.24 -1.01 14.23
N TYR A 256 17.93 0.21 13.84
CA TYR A 256 17.63 1.34 14.71
C TYR A 256 16.22 1.84 14.45
N ILE A 257 15.49 2.14 15.52
CA ILE A 257 14.10 2.59 15.46
C ILE A 257 13.98 4.06 15.87
N LEU A 258 13.17 4.79 15.12
CA LEU A 258 12.74 6.15 15.42
C LEU A 258 11.22 6.13 15.64
N LYS A 259 10.74 6.93 16.61
CA LYS A 259 9.30 7.06 16.94
C LYS A 259 8.97 8.52 17.18
N ARG A 260 7.81 8.96 16.70
CA ARG A 260 7.19 10.25 17.00
C ARG A 260 6.23 10.15 18.17
#